data_30b1e5d7b8d5140e2daac72edfc871bd
#
_entry.id   30b1e5d7b8d5140e2daac72edfc871bd
#
_cell.length_a   1.000
_cell.length_b   1.000
_cell.length_c   1.000
_cell.angle_alpha   90.00
_cell.angle_beta   90.00
_cell.angle_gamma   90.00
#
_symmetry.space_group_name_H-M   'P 1'
#
loop_
_entity.id
_entity.type
_entity.pdbx_description
1 polymer ?
#
loop_
_entity_poly.entity_id
_entity_poly.type
_entity_poly.pdbx_seq_one_letter_code
_entity_poly.pdbx_strand_id
1 'polypeptide(L)'
;MSPPGALDFAAQRHPSLKRVEGLAEDPPLADASFSAIQLSVALHEFPRSDRERVLRSALRLLEPGGWLVLVDLHPAGPWLKLPQQLFCALFETDTATAMLEDDLPTELEQLGFSSVSQELLAGRALQRITATRPR
;
A
#
# COMPACT_ATOMS: atom_id res chain seq x y z
N MET A 1 3.87 -10.21 -7.06
CA MET A 1 3.46 -11.57 -6.63
C MET A 1 4.40 -12.04 -5.54
N SER A 2 3.84 -12.54 -4.43
CA SER A 2 4.65 -13.11 -3.36
C SER A 2 5.15 -14.50 -3.76
N PRO A 3 6.41 -14.88 -3.48
CA PRO A 3 6.88 -16.23 -3.71
C PRO A 3 6.07 -17.25 -2.90
N PRO A 4 5.82 -18.47 -3.41
CA PRO A 4 5.11 -19.50 -2.65
C PRO A 4 5.70 -19.76 -1.26
N GLY A 5 7.02 -19.69 -1.12
CA GLY A 5 7.70 -19.85 0.16
C GLY A 5 7.35 -18.79 1.21
N ALA A 6 6.93 -17.59 0.78
CA ALA A 6 6.51 -16.54 1.71
C ALA A 6 5.19 -16.91 2.41
N LEU A 7 4.26 -17.53 1.68
CA LEU A 7 3.01 -18.02 2.26
C LEU A 7 3.24 -19.18 3.23
N ASP A 8 4.15 -20.09 2.90
CA ASP A 8 4.52 -21.20 3.78
C ASP A 8 5.16 -20.68 5.07
N PHE A 9 6.05 -19.70 4.96
CA PHE A 9 6.66 -19.05 6.11
C PHE A 9 5.63 -18.35 6.99
N ALA A 10 4.67 -17.65 6.38
CA ALA A 10 3.57 -17.00 7.09
C ALA A 10 2.69 -18.04 7.82
N ALA A 11 2.47 -19.22 7.20
CA ALA A 11 1.73 -20.32 7.81
C ALA A 11 2.36 -20.82 9.09
N GLN A 12 3.69 -20.90 9.13
CA GLN A 12 4.43 -21.33 10.31
C GLN A 12 4.39 -20.29 11.43
N ARG A 13 4.47 -19.01 11.08
CA ARG A 13 4.49 -17.90 12.03
C ARG A 13 3.12 -17.55 12.57
N HIS A 14 2.11 -17.59 11.71
CA HIS A 14 0.76 -17.14 12.01
C HIS A 14 -0.27 -18.15 11.48
N PRO A 15 -0.36 -19.34 12.08
CA PRO A 15 -1.23 -20.41 11.56
C PRO A 15 -2.72 -20.09 11.59
N SER A 16 -3.14 -19.14 12.43
CA SER A 16 -4.54 -18.70 12.50
C SER A 16 -4.97 -17.78 11.35
N LEU A 17 -4.02 -17.22 10.59
CA LEU A 17 -4.33 -16.34 9.48
C LEU A 17 -4.64 -17.16 8.22
N LYS A 18 -5.75 -16.81 7.58
CA LYS A 18 -6.09 -17.37 6.26
C LYS A 18 -5.15 -16.77 5.22
N ARG A 19 -4.53 -17.64 4.43
CA ARG A 19 -3.60 -17.26 3.37
C ARG A 19 -4.23 -17.53 2.02
N VAL A 20 -4.02 -16.60 1.08
CA VAL A 20 -4.51 -16.71 -0.29
C VAL A 20 -3.35 -16.40 -1.23
N GLU A 21 -3.05 -17.31 -2.14
CA GLU A 21 -2.08 -17.09 -3.20
C GLU A 21 -2.75 -16.40 -4.39
N GLY A 22 -2.10 -15.38 -4.94
CA GLY A 22 -2.60 -14.66 -6.10
C GLY A 22 -1.83 -13.37 -6.34
N LEU A 23 -2.27 -12.61 -7.33
CA LEU A 23 -1.72 -11.30 -7.64
C LEU A 23 -2.39 -10.23 -6.80
N ALA A 24 -1.60 -9.32 -6.24
CA ALA A 24 -2.13 -8.20 -5.47
C ALA A 24 -2.97 -7.25 -6.33
N GLU A 25 -2.66 -7.16 -7.63
CA GLU A 25 -3.40 -6.35 -8.59
C GLU A 25 -4.80 -6.89 -8.91
N ASP A 26 -4.99 -8.20 -8.71
CA ASP A 26 -6.28 -8.86 -8.93
C ASP A 26 -6.39 -10.11 -8.04
N PRO A 27 -6.58 -9.93 -6.74
CA PRO A 27 -6.69 -11.07 -5.83
C PRO A 27 -7.99 -11.84 -6.05
N PRO A 28 -7.94 -13.18 -5.94
CA PRO A 28 -9.10 -14.05 -6.19
C PRO A 28 -10.07 -14.03 -5.00
N LEU A 29 -10.63 -12.87 -4.72
CA LEU A 29 -11.53 -12.62 -3.60
C LEU A 29 -12.79 -11.92 -4.08
N ALA A 30 -13.89 -12.13 -3.36
CA ALA A 30 -15.19 -11.57 -3.72
C ALA A 30 -15.28 -10.07 -3.49
N ASP A 31 -16.06 -9.39 -4.32
CA ASP A 31 -16.35 -7.97 -4.16
C ASP A 31 -17.02 -7.70 -2.82
N ALA A 32 -16.75 -6.54 -2.23
CA ALA A 32 -17.40 -6.04 -1.01
C ALA A 32 -17.39 -7.08 0.13
N SER A 33 -16.27 -7.79 0.28
CA SER A 33 -16.13 -8.87 1.27
C SER A 33 -15.32 -8.52 2.50
N PHE A 34 -14.74 -7.31 2.56
CA PHE A 34 -13.89 -6.89 3.67
C PHE A 34 -14.34 -5.56 4.26
N SER A 35 -14.34 -5.46 5.59
CA SER A 35 -14.59 -4.22 6.31
C SER A 35 -13.35 -3.33 6.41
N ALA A 36 -12.17 -3.91 6.31
CA ALA A 36 -10.90 -3.19 6.35
C ALA A 36 -9.82 -3.91 5.53
N ILE A 37 -8.96 -3.14 4.89
CA ILE A 37 -7.78 -3.63 4.18
C ILE A 37 -6.59 -2.81 4.64
N GLN A 38 -5.46 -3.49 4.88
CA GLN A 38 -4.20 -2.85 5.22
C GLN A 38 -3.12 -3.24 4.22
N LEU A 39 -2.37 -2.25 3.75
CA LEU A 39 -1.18 -2.42 2.93
C LEU A 39 -0.02 -1.68 3.60
N SER A 40 1.01 -2.42 3.98
CA SER A 40 2.16 -1.86 4.70
C SER A 40 3.44 -2.06 3.91
N VAL A 41 4.09 -0.96 3.55
CA VAL A 41 5.41 -0.93 2.89
C VAL A 41 5.48 -1.86 1.66
N ALA A 42 4.43 -1.85 0.86
CA ALA A 42 4.29 -2.72 -0.30
C ALA A 42 4.11 -1.96 -1.62
N LEU A 43 3.41 -0.83 -1.59
CA LEU A 43 3.05 -0.11 -2.82
C LEU A 43 4.25 0.45 -3.59
N HIS A 44 5.34 0.80 -2.89
CA HIS A 44 6.55 1.29 -3.51
C HIS A 44 7.26 0.25 -4.40
N GLU A 45 6.90 -1.02 -4.27
CA GLU A 45 7.45 -2.10 -5.10
C GLU A 45 6.74 -2.22 -6.45
N PHE A 46 5.63 -1.51 -6.64
CA PHE A 46 4.83 -1.59 -7.87
C PHE A 46 5.06 -0.38 -8.77
N PRO A 47 5.13 -0.56 -10.11
CA PRO A 47 4.99 0.53 -11.06
C PRO A 47 3.65 1.26 -10.87
N ARG A 48 3.56 2.52 -11.30
CA ARG A 48 2.32 3.31 -11.13
C ARG A 48 1.07 2.61 -11.63
N SER A 49 1.14 1.99 -12.81
CA SER A 49 0.00 1.28 -13.41
C SER A 49 -0.45 0.10 -12.55
N ASP A 50 0.49 -0.67 -12.01
CA ASP A 50 0.18 -1.82 -11.15
C ASP A 50 -0.29 -1.36 -9.77
N ARG A 51 0.30 -0.29 -9.23
CA ARG A 51 -0.14 0.33 -7.98
C ARG A 51 -1.60 0.78 -8.08
N GLU A 52 -1.98 1.42 -9.18
CA GLU A 52 -3.36 1.80 -9.44
C GLU A 52 -4.29 0.60 -9.46
N ARG A 53 -3.89 -0.50 -10.09
CA ARG A 53 -4.65 -1.75 -10.11
C ARG A 53 -4.80 -2.36 -8.72
N VAL A 54 -3.76 -2.35 -7.90
CA VAL A 54 -3.82 -2.80 -6.50
C VAL A 54 -4.84 -1.98 -5.71
N LEU A 55 -4.79 -0.67 -5.84
CA LEU A 55 -5.71 0.23 -5.13
C LEU A 55 -7.16 0.10 -5.64
N ARG A 56 -7.37 -0.09 -6.93
CA ARG A 56 -8.70 -0.36 -7.49
C ARG A 56 -9.24 -1.70 -6.96
N SER A 57 -8.41 -2.72 -6.86
CA SER A 57 -8.79 -4.00 -6.26
C SER A 57 -9.16 -3.83 -4.78
N ALA A 58 -8.40 -3.05 -4.03
CA ALA A 58 -8.74 -2.74 -2.64
C ALA A 58 -10.12 -2.06 -2.54
N LEU A 59 -10.40 -1.10 -3.40
CA LEU A 59 -11.71 -0.44 -3.44
C LEU A 59 -12.84 -1.43 -3.75
N ARG A 60 -12.62 -2.33 -4.70
CA ARG A 60 -13.58 -3.39 -5.07
C ARG A 60 -13.87 -4.34 -3.91
N LEU A 61 -12.83 -4.74 -3.19
CA LEU A 61 -12.90 -5.72 -2.12
C LEU A 61 -13.52 -5.15 -0.83
N LEU A 62 -13.41 -3.86 -0.59
CA LEU A 62 -14.01 -3.21 0.56
C LEU A 62 -15.53 -3.16 0.42
N GLU A 63 -16.23 -3.44 1.50
CA GLU A 63 -17.66 -3.15 1.58
C GLU A 63 -17.89 -1.63 1.64
N PRO A 64 -19.09 -1.15 1.25
CA PRO A 64 -19.41 0.28 1.40
C PRO A 64 -19.17 0.76 2.84
N GLY A 65 -18.42 1.85 3.00
CA GLY A 65 -18.00 2.36 4.30
C GLY A 65 -16.79 1.66 4.91
N GLY A 66 -16.22 0.65 4.23
CA GLY A 66 -15.02 -0.05 4.69
C GLY A 66 -13.77 0.83 4.64
N TRP A 67 -12.77 0.48 5.45
CA TRP A 67 -11.56 1.25 5.64
C TRP A 67 -10.37 0.68 4.88
N LEU A 68 -9.58 1.57 4.25
CA LEU A 68 -8.25 1.28 3.75
C LEU A 68 -7.23 1.96 4.64
N VAL A 69 -6.19 1.24 5.06
CA VAL A 69 -5.05 1.78 5.81
C VAL A 69 -3.77 1.47 5.02
N LEU A 70 -3.05 2.52 4.66
CA LEU A 70 -1.77 2.41 3.95
C LEU A 70 -0.65 2.95 4.82
N VAL A 71 0.48 2.22 4.84
CA VAL A 71 1.75 2.74 5.38
C VAL A 71 2.80 2.53 4.30
N ASP A 72 3.41 3.60 3.82
CA ASP A 72 4.43 3.51 2.79
C ASP A 72 5.38 4.70 2.82
N LEU A 73 6.31 4.74 1.86
CA LEU A 73 7.34 5.74 1.78
C LEU A 73 6.77 7.14 1.51
N HIS A 74 7.41 8.14 2.11
CA HIS A 74 7.14 9.57 1.91
C HIS A 74 8.47 10.31 1.80
N PRO A 75 8.56 11.41 1.02
CA PRO A 75 9.77 12.23 1.01
C PRO A 75 10.10 12.70 2.42
N ALA A 76 11.31 12.33 2.90
CA ALA A 76 11.76 12.65 4.24
C ALA A 76 11.88 14.18 4.46
N GLY A 77 11.84 14.60 5.73
CA GLY A 77 12.17 15.95 6.11
C GLY A 77 13.64 16.28 5.85
N PRO A 78 14.07 17.56 6.02
CA PRO A 78 15.40 18.03 5.61
C PRO A 78 16.55 17.20 6.16
N TRP A 79 16.45 16.69 7.39
CA TRP A 79 17.49 15.92 8.04
C TRP A 79 17.67 14.49 7.49
N LEU A 80 16.63 13.90 6.95
CA LEU A 80 16.63 12.52 6.44
C LEU A 80 16.55 12.44 4.92
N LYS A 81 16.40 13.56 4.23
CA LYS A 81 16.21 13.59 2.78
C LYS A 81 17.38 12.95 2.03
N LEU A 82 18.62 13.35 2.36
CA LEU A 82 19.81 12.82 1.69
C LEU A 82 20.04 11.34 2.02
N PRO A 83 20.00 10.89 3.28
CA PRO A 83 20.07 9.47 3.61
C PRO A 83 18.97 8.65 2.94
N GLN A 84 17.75 9.13 2.87
CA GLN A 84 16.64 8.46 2.20
C GLN A 84 16.89 8.30 0.71
N GLN A 85 17.32 9.35 0.03
CA GLN A 85 17.63 9.32 -1.39
C GLN A 85 18.77 8.35 -1.68
N LEU A 86 19.80 8.34 -0.85
CA LEU A 86 20.94 7.42 -1.00
C LEU A 86 20.50 5.97 -0.79
N PHE A 87 19.70 5.71 0.23
CA PHE A 87 19.14 4.37 0.48
C PHE A 87 18.32 3.88 -0.70
N CYS A 88 17.40 4.69 -1.22
CA CYS A 88 16.58 4.34 -2.37
C CYS A 88 17.42 4.07 -3.63
N ALA A 89 18.46 4.86 -3.83
CA ALA A 89 19.35 4.69 -4.99
C ALA A 89 20.16 3.39 -4.93
N LEU A 90 20.54 2.94 -3.71
CA LEU A 90 21.42 1.78 -3.52
C LEU A 90 20.66 0.47 -3.30
N PHE A 91 19.51 0.52 -2.68
CA PHE A 91 18.80 -0.68 -2.17
C PHE A 91 17.38 -0.84 -2.68
N GLU A 92 16.78 0.22 -3.22
CA GLU A 92 15.41 0.21 -3.70
C GLU A 92 15.37 0.32 -5.23
N THR A 93 14.20 0.07 -5.78
CA THR A 93 13.95 0.13 -7.21
C THR A 93 13.56 1.54 -7.67
N ASP A 94 13.52 1.76 -8.99
CA ASP A 94 12.98 2.99 -9.58
C ASP A 94 11.52 3.24 -9.17
N THR A 95 10.76 2.18 -8.87
CA THR A 95 9.38 2.28 -8.41
C THR A 95 9.28 2.95 -7.02
N ALA A 96 10.24 2.70 -6.13
CA ALA A 96 10.29 3.39 -4.83
C ALA A 96 10.57 4.88 -5.01
N THR A 97 11.49 5.24 -5.91
CA THR A 97 11.79 6.64 -6.25
C THR A 97 10.55 7.33 -6.84
N ALA A 98 9.85 6.67 -7.75
CA ALA A 98 8.60 7.20 -8.31
C ALA A 98 7.53 7.44 -7.24
N MET A 99 7.41 6.54 -6.27
CA MET A 99 6.49 6.70 -5.14
C MET A 99 6.77 7.98 -4.34
N LEU A 100 8.05 8.35 -4.16
CA LEU A 100 8.43 9.55 -3.44
C LEU A 100 8.03 10.84 -4.17
N GLU A 101 7.84 10.77 -5.49
CA GLU A 101 7.43 11.92 -6.32
C GLU A 101 5.91 12.06 -6.44
N ASP A 102 5.15 11.02 -6.06
CA ASP A 102 3.70 10.98 -6.24
C ASP A 102 2.95 11.44 -4.99
N ASP A 103 1.80 12.08 -5.23
CA ASP A 103 0.87 12.46 -4.16
C ASP A 103 -0.18 11.37 -3.99
N LEU A 104 0.10 10.43 -3.10
CA LEU A 104 -0.75 9.27 -2.86
C LEU A 104 -2.15 9.63 -2.33
N PRO A 105 -2.33 10.61 -1.40
CA PRO A 105 -3.67 11.04 -1.02
C PRO A 105 -4.54 11.50 -2.20
N THR A 106 -3.99 12.31 -3.09
CA THR A 106 -4.71 12.76 -4.29
C THR A 106 -5.04 11.59 -5.22
N GLU A 107 -4.11 10.66 -5.40
CA GLU A 107 -4.33 9.45 -6.19
C GLU A 107 -5.52 8.63 -5.66
N LEU A 108 -5.62 8.46 -4.34
CA LEU A 108 -6.74 7.76 -3.71
C LEU A 108 -8.07 8.45 -3.94
N GLU A 109 -8.11 9.77 -3.83
CA GLU A 109 -9.32 10.55 -4.11
C GLU A 109 -9.76 10.40 -5.57
N GLN A 110 -8.83 10.44 -6.50
CA GLN A 110 -9.10 10.26 -7.93
C GLN A 110 -9.62 8.85 -8.24
N LEU A 111 -9.20 7.84 -7.49
CA LEU A 111 -9.67 6.46 -7.65
C LEU A 111 -11.06 6.22 -7.05
N GLY A 112 -11.60 7.15 -6.28
CA GLY A 112 -12.94 7.06 -5.72
C GLY A 112 -13.01 6.83 -4.22
N PHE A 113 -11.88 6.84 -3.50
CA PHE A 113 -11.87 6.80 -2.05
C PHE A 113 -12.33 8.14 -1.46
N SER A 114 -12.95 8.09 -0.30
CA SER A 114 -13.38 9.28 0.46
C SER A 114 -12.73 9.32 1.83
N SER A 115 -12.89 10.45 2.53
CA SER A 115 -12.34 10.66 3.87
C SER A 115 -10.85 10.33 3.95
N VAL A 116 -10.09 10.76 2.94
CA VAL A 116 -8.66 10.51 2.86
C VAL A 116 -7.93 11.38 3.87
N SER A 117 -7.16 10.77 4.76
CA SER A 117 -6.38 11.43 5.80
C SER A 117 -4.95 10.91 5.79
N GLN A 118 -3.98 11.81 5.95
CA GLN A 118 -2.57 11.48 5.94
C GLN A 118 -1.90 11.91 7.24
N GLU A 119 -1.07 11.03 7.80
CA GLU A 119 -0.18 11.33 8.91
C GLU A 119 1.25 10.98 8.51
N LEU A 120 2.19 11.87 8.79
CA LEU A 120 3.61 11.65 8.50
C LEU A 120 4.33 11.10 9.72
N LEU A 121 5.17 10.10 9.50
CA LEU A 121 5.88 9.35 10.54
C LEU A 121 7.38 9.30 10.22
N ALA A 122 8.19 8.92 11.21
CA ALA A 122 9.62 8.66 11.04
C ALA A 122 10.37 9.80 10.33
N GLY A 123 10.27 11.02 10.85
CA GLY A 123 10.93 12.19 10.25
C GLY A 123 10.39 12.51 8.85
N ARG A 124 9.12 12.23 8.60
CA ARG A 124 8.43 12.36 7.32
C ARG A 124 8.84 11.33 6.25
N ALA A 125 9.69 10.37 6.60
CA ALA A 125 10.12 9.31 5.67
C ALA A 125 9.04 8.27 5.38
N LEU A 126 8.03 8.18 6.23
CA LEU A 126 6.87 7.31 6.08
C LEU A 126 5.58 8.11 6.16
N GLN A 127 4.55 7.61 5.51
CA GLN A 127 3.21 8.14 5.61
C GLN A 127 2.23 7.03 5.99
N ARG A 128 1.26 7.37 6.83
CA ARG A 128 0.09 6.53 7.09
C ARG A 128 -1.12 7.24 6.51
N ILE A 129 -1.83 6.57 5.63
CA ILE A 129 -3.03 7.11 5.00
C ILE A 129 -4.20 6.22 5.36
N THR A 130 -5.29 6.84 5.78
CA THR A 130 -6.57 6.18 5.97
C THR A 130 -7.57 6.73 4.99
N ALA A 131 -8.40 5.87 4.43
CA ALA A 131 -9.43 6.25 3.49
C ALA A 131 -10.61 5.30 3.61
N THR A 132 -11.77 5.68 3.10
CA THR A 132 -12.96 4.83 3.12
C THR A 132 -13.49 4.62 1.72
N ARG A 133 -14.12 3.46 1.50
CA ARG A 133 -14.98 3.28 0.34
C ARG A 133 -16.29 4.03 0.58
N PRO A 134 -16.75 4.90 -0.33
CA PRO A 134 -18.03 5.59 -0.20
C PRO A 134 -19.20 4.61 -0.06
N ARG A 135 -20.21 5.02 0.69
CA ARG A 135 -21.44 4.26 0.85
C ARG A 135 -22.35 4.39 -0.36
#